data_2b60da0dbdd0b119e96c88cb19261d8a
#
_entry.id   2b60da0dbdd0b119e96c88cb19261d8a
#
_cell.length_a   1.000
_cell.length_b   1.000
_cell.length_c   1.000
_cell.angle_alpha   90.00
_cell.angle_beta   90.00
_cell.angle_gamma   90.00
#
_symmetry.space_group_name_H-M   'P 1'
#
loop_
_entity.id
_entity.type
_entity.pdbx_description
1 polymer ?
#
loop_
_entity_poly.entity_id
_entity_poly.type
_entity_poly.pdbx_seq_one_letter_code
_entity_poly.pdbx_strand_id
1 'polypeptide(L)'
;VRIVVGMAGQGRVTLIDPEAPSAEAVTVPLAGFPEAVCRLEARRPRWVWSDTRSWYPRLLEAGVRVERCHDLRLCGAILEHSAATATMRKAGDHPRSAWLPAGPSEPGAAAALAAPSVIVRTPLFELDEFHAAASGGVDAVGTADTAVEPGAGTVDRADDAVVGSSAVRVEAIIAEHDRQLALVAGSTEPNALRLLLAAESAGALIGVELHAAGLPWDRAAHERVLEAELGPKPKAGWKPARMEELAAQVRTALDAASVNLDSQVDLLKALRRAGIHVDSTSRWELREQEHPAIEPLLAYKKLARLLSANGWAWLDEWIAGGRFRPDYVPGGTATGRWATAGGGALQLPKNVRSAVVADPGWTLVVADAAQLEPRVLAGMARDEAMAAAGRGLDFYRGIVDAGVVETREQAKYAILGAMYGATTGESGRLVPRLARAYPRAMALVDRAAAEGERGGVVSTLLGRSSPLPPSEWHATQSRASQPEASPADERRARSVAREWGRFTRNFVVQGSAAEWALCWMAALRTRLATIAAAGGEAAGPIIPAPASGPVFERAPHLVYFLHDEIIVHTPRALADEVAAAVEEAAMGAGRLLFGDFPVEFPLDLAVVDSYALADA
;
A
#
# COMPACT_ATOMS: atom_id res chain seq x y z
N VAL A 1 20.86 -15.94 -17.30
CA VAL A 1 21.82 -14.82 -17.31
C VAL A 1 21.44 -13.84 -16.23
N ARG A 2 22.36 -13.47 -15.32
CA ARG A 2 22.22 -12.37 -14.37
C ARG A 2 23.29 -11.32 -14.68
N ILE A 3 22.94 -10.06 -14.52
CA ILE A 3 23.91 -8.97 -14.65
C ILE A 3 23.88 -8.14 -13.39
N VAL A 4 25.02 -8.06 -12.73
CA VAL A 4 25.21 -7.30 -11.49
C VAL A 4 25.71 -5.90 -11.84
N VAL A 5 25.11 -4.90 -11.21
CA VAL A 5 25.41 -3.47 -11.40
C VAL A 5 25.96 -2.88 -10.11
N GLY A 6 27.15 -2.28 -10.17
CA GLY A 6 27.76 -1.60 -9.01
C GLY A 6 28.65 -0.44 -9.43
N MET A 7 29.01 0.42 -8.49
CA MET A 7 29.94 1.51 -8.73
C MET A 7 31.39 1.04 -8.78
N ALA A 8 32.15 1.55 -9.74
CA ALA A 8 33.59 1.32 -9.88
C ALA A 8 34.47 2.47 -9.36
N GLY A 9 33.86 3.46 -8.67
CA GLY A 9 34.52 4.72 -8.27
C GLY A 9 34.55 5.76 -9.39
N GLN A 10 34.84 7.02 -9.06
CA GLN A 10 34.99 8.14 -9.99
C GLN A 10 33.87 8.31 -11.02
N GLY A 11 32.60 8.10 -10.65
CA GLY A 11 31.45 8.24 -11.55
C GLY A 11 31.36 7.18 -12.66
N ARG A 12 31.95 6.00 -12.44
CA ARG A 12 31.90 4.85 -13.35
C ARG A 12 31.06 3.72 -12.77
N VAL A 13 30.37 3.00 -13.66
CA VAL A 13 29.52 1.85 -13.34
C VAL A 13 30.12 0.59 -13.96
N THR A 14 30.19 -0.48 -13.19
CA THR A 14 30.58 -1.81 -13.68
C THR A 14 29.33 -2.69 -13.80
N LEU A 15 29.21 -3.33 -14.95
CA LEU A 15 28.23 -4.37 -15.26
C LEU A 15 28.97 -5.68 -15.46
N ILE A 16 28.60 -6.73 -14.75
CA ILE A 16 29.26 -8.04 -14.81
C ILE A 16 28.24 -9.19 -14.81
N ASP A 17 28.45 -10.16 -15.66
CA ASP A 17 27.81 -11.48 -15.59
C ASP A 17 28.75 -12.42 -14.81
N PRO A 18 28.50 -12.68 -13.51
CA PRO A 18 29.42 -13.48 -12.70
C PRO A 18 29.44 -14.95 -13.06
N GLU A 19 28.53 -15.42 -13.92
CA GLU A 19 28.44 -16.81 -14.38
C GLU A 19 29.11 -17.04 -15.76
N ALA A 20 29.53 -15.96 -16.43
CA ALA A 20 30.21 -16.08 -17.72
C ALA A 20 31.60 -16.69 -17.56
N PRO A 21 32.04 -17.59 -18.47
CA PRO A 21 33.34 -18.28 -18.40
C PRO A 21 34.56 -17.34 -18.39
N SER A 22 34.44 -16.19 -19.03
CA SER A 22 35.31 -15.02 -18.86
C SER A 22 34.44 -13.92 -18.31
N ALA A 23 34.51 -13.64 -17.01
CA ALA A 23 33.74 -12.57 -16.38
C ALA A 23 34.21 -11.21 -16.93
N GLU A 24 33.82 -10.88 -18.18
CA GLU A 24 34.09 -9.60 -18.80
C GLU A 24 33.25 -8.54 -18.10
N ALA A 25 33.88 -7.84 -17.17
CA ALA A 25 33.29 -6.67 -16.54
C ALA A 25 33.31 -5.50 -17.53
N VAL A 26 32.15 -5.02 -17.91
CA VAL A 26 32.01 -3.80 -18.72
C VAL A 26 31.94 -2.60 -17.77
N THR A 27 32.96 -1.74 -17.79
CA THR A 27 32.97 -0.54 -16.97
C THR A 27 32.78 0.69 -17.85
N VAL A 28 31.71 1.44 -17.64
CA VAL A 28 31.32 2.63 -18.39
C VAL A 28 31.23 3.86 -17.48
N PRO A 29 31.38 5.07 -18.03
CA PRO A 29 30.95 6.28 -17.31
C PRO A 29 29.47 6.19 -16.95
N LEU A 30 29.04 6.83 -15.86
CA LEU A 30 27.64 6.81 -15.43
C LEU A 30 26.68 7.36 -16.53
N ALA A 31 27.13 8.31 -17.36
CA ALA A 31 26.37 8.80 -18.52
C ALA A 31 26.17 7.74 -19.62
N GLY A 32 27.09 6.77 -19.76
CA GLY A 32 26.99 5.68 -20.73
C GLY A 32 26.26 4.43 -20.18
N PHE A 33 25.82 4.47 -18.91
CA PHE A 33 25.14 3.34 -18.29
C PHE A 33 23.83 2.95 -19.00
N PRO A 34 22.92 3.89 -19.38
CA PRO A 34 21.70 3.50 -20.07
C PRO A 34 21.94 2.79 -21.41
N GLU A 35 22.91 3.26 -22.21
CA GLU A 35 23.26 2.62 -23.48
C GLU A 35 23.82 1.19 -23.28
N ALA A 36 24.64 1.00 -22.24
CA ALA A 36 25.17 -0.31 -21.89
C ALA A 36 24.05 -1.27 -21.46
N VAL A 37 23.09 -0.78 -20.66
CA VAL A 37 21.91 -1.57 -20.25
C VAL A 37 21.05 -1.92 -21.47
N CYS A 38 20.76 -0.98 -22.35
CA CYS A 38 19.97 -1.21 -23.56
C CYS A 38 20.54 -2.33 -24.44
N ARG A 39 21.86 -2.35 -24.64
CA ARG A 39 22.53 -3.43 -25.39
C ARG A 39 22.41 -4.79 -24.71
N LEU A 40 22.53 -4.83 -23.37
CA LEU A 40 22.49 -6.07 -22.60
C LEU A 40 21.07 -6.59 -22.38
N GLU A 41 20.06 -5.70 -22.39
CA GLU A 41 18.65 -6.08 -22.19
C GLU A 41 18.15 -7.05 -23.29
N ALA A 42 18.74 -7.02 -24.49
CA ALA A 42 18.44 -7.96 -25.57
C ALA A 42 18.66 -9.43 -25.15
N ARG A 43 19.52 -9.69 -24.14
CA ARG A 43 19.75 -11.01 -23.53
C ARG A 43 18.70 -11.37 -22.46
N ARG A 44 17.75 -10.48 -22.16
CA ARG A 44 16.72 -10.59 -21.13
C ARG A 44 17.29 -11.02 -19.77
N PRO A 45 18.32 -10.33 -19.23
CA PRO A 45 18.95 -10.72 -17.98
C PRO A 45 18.05 -10.42 -16.78
N ARG A 46 18.39 -10.97 -15.61
CA ARG A 46 17.95 -10.44 -14.34
C ARG A 46 18.99 -9.45 -13.86
N TRP A 47 18.61 -8.18 -13.78
CA TRP A 47 19.45 -7.13 -13.20
C TRP A 47 19.53 -7.26 -11.69
N VAL A 48 20.73 -7.25 -11.13
CA VAL A 48 20.97 -7.31 -9.69
C VAL A 48 21.62 -6.00 -9.26
N TRP A 49 20.97 -5.27 -8.39
CA TRP A 49 21.45 -3.99 -7.88
C TRP A 49 21.08 -3.75 -6.42
N SER A 50 21.70 -2.75 -5.82
CA SER A 50 21.47 -2.39 -4.43
C SER A 50 20.03 -1.99 -4.15
N ASP A 51 19.48 -1.09 -4.97
CA ASP A 51 18.16 -0.47 -4.82
C ASP A 51 17.67 0.01 -6.18
N THR A 52 16.47 -0.37 -6.56
CA THR A 52 15.84 -0.01 -7.84
C THR A 52 15.65 1.50 -7.98
N ARG A 53 15.33 2.22 -6.90
CA ARG A 53 15.15 3.67 -6.90
C ARG A 53 16.44 4.44 -7.25
N SER A 54 17.60 3.87 -6.94
CA SER A 54 18.90 4.50 -7.23
C SER A 54 19.35 4.33 -8.68
N TRP A 55 18.89 3.27 -9.36
CA TRP A 55 19.40 2.92 -10.69
C TRP A 55 18.40 3.13 -11.83
N TYR A 56 17.13 2.78 -11.60
CA TYR A 56 16.14 2.66 -12.65
C TYR A 56 15.57 3.99 -13.18
N PRO A 57 15.39 5.08 -12.40
CA PRO A 57 14.89 6.35 -12.94
C PRO A 57 15.70 6.87 -14.11
N ARG A 58 17.02 6.84 -14.01
CA ARG A 58 17.95 7.26 -15.08
C ARG A 58 17.80 6.44 -16.35
N LEU A 59 17.49 5.15 -16.24
CA LEU A 59 17.23 4.30 -17.41
C LEU A 59 15.93 4.74 -18.11
N LEU A 60 14.86 4.96 -17.34
CA LEU A 60 13.57 5.42 -17.89
C LEU A 60 13.68 6.79 -18.56
N GLU A 61 14.43 7.73 -17.98
CA GLU A 61 14.71 9.04 -18.56
C GLU A 61 15.43 8.93 -19.92
N ALA A 62 16.30 7.93 -20.05
CA ALA A 62 17.00 7.62 -21.30
C ALA A 62 16.21 6.72 -22.27
N GLY A 63 14.94 6.42 -21.98
CA GLY A 63 14.10 5.56 -22.83
C GLY A 63 14.39 4.07 -22.71
N VAL A 64 15.10 3.63 -21.65
CA VAL A 64 15.47 2.24 -21.43
C VAL A 64 14.60 1.63 -20.34
N ARG A 65 13.83 0.59 -20.69
CA ARG A 65 13.04 -0.22 -19.78
C ARG A 65 13.72 -1.57 -19.57
N VAL A 66 13.79 -2.05 -18.32
CA VAL A 66 14.29 -3.39 -18.01
C VAL A 66 13.13 -4.34 -17.70
N GLU A 67 13.27 -5.60 -18.11
CA GLU A 67 12.21 -6.60 -17.92
C GLU A 67 12.09 -7.05 -16.47
N ARG A 68 13.21 -7.36 -15.83
CA ARG A 68 13.22 -7.93 -14.46
C ARG A 68 14.50 -7.59 -13.69
N CYS A 69 14.34 -7.46 -12.37
CA CYS A 69 15.47 -7.23 -11.50
C CYS A 69 15.44 -8.11 -10.25
N HIS A 70 16.46 -7.96 -9.42
CA HIS A 70 16.53 -8.38 -8.03
C HIS A 70 16.99 -7.16 -7.21
N ASP A 71 16.08 -6.61 -6.44
CA ASP A 71 16.33 -5.49 -5.54
C ASP A 71 16.87 -6.02 -4.21
N LEU A 72 18.16 -5.84 -3.96
CA LEU A 72 18.82 -6.46 -2.80
C LEU A 72 18.33 -5.88 -1.48
N ARG A 73 17.97 -4.59 -1.44
CA ARG A 73 17.47 -3.93 -0.22
C ARG A 73 16.10 -4.50 0.19
N LEU A 74 15.16 -4.59 -0.74
CA LEU A 74 13.82 -5.13 -0.45
C LEU A 74 13.87 -6.64 -0.15
N CYS A 75 14.58 -7.40 -0.96
CA CYS A 75 14.76 -8.84 -0.76
C CYS A 75 15.47 -9.14 0.56
N GLY A 76 16.52 -8.39 0.89
CA GLY A 76 17.24 -8.51 2.16
C GLY A 76 16.33 -8.26 3.36
N ALA A 77 15.52 -7.20 3.32
CA ALA A 77 14.58 -6.88 4.40
C ALA A 77 13.56 -8.02 4.64
N ILE A 78 13.05 -8.64 3.59
CA ILE A 78 12.13 -9.78 3.70
C ILE A 78 12.84 -10.98 4.35
N LEU A 79 14.02 -11.35 3.83
CA LEU A 79 14.77 -12.54 4.27
C LEU A 79 15.25 -12.43 5.72
N GLU A 80 15.61 -11.22 6.18
CA GLU A 80 16.03 -10.98 7.57
C GLU A 80 14.88 -11.15 8.59
N HIS A 81 13.65 -10.96 8.17
CA HIS A 81 12.49 -11.05 9.06
C HIS A 81 11.65 -12.32 8.85
N SER A 82 11.85 -13.03 7.73
CA SER A 82 11.08 -14.24 7.44
C SER A 82 11.35 -15.36 8.46
N ALA A 83 10.28 -15.94 8.99
CA ALA A 83 10.36 -17.14 9.86
C ALA A 83 10.96 -18.32 9.09
N ALA A 84 10.73 -18.42 7.77
CA ALA A 84 11.22 -19.50 6.94
C ALA A 84 12.77 -19.53 6.84
N THR A 85 13.46 -18.42 7.06
CA THR A 85 14.93 -18.32 7.06
C THR A 85 15.54 -18.33 8.47
N ALA A 86 14.71 -18.40 9.53
CA ALA A 86 15.16 -18.22 10.92
C ALA A 86 16.25 -19.22 11.33
N THR A 87 16.15 -20.49 10.89
CA THR A 87 17.13 -21.53 11.21
C THR A 87 18.49 -21.23 10.59
N MET A 88 18.51 -20.79 9.33
CA MET A 88 19.72 -20.44 8.59
C MET A 88 20.44 -19.24 9.23
N ARG A 89 19.68 -18.22 9.65
CA ARG A 89 20.25 -17.05 10.34
C ARG A 89 20.85 -17.38 11.71
N LYS A 90 20.23 -18.30 12.46
CA LYS A 90 20.72 -18.73 13.78
C LYS A 90 21.97 -19.60 13.69
N ALA A 91 22.20 -20.30 12.59
CA ALA A 91 23.39 -21.13 12.40
C ALA A 91 24.70 -20.31 12.29
N GLY A 92 24.62 -18.97 12.17
CA GLY A 92 25.77 -18.09 12.19
C GLY A 92 26.57 -18.01 10.87
N ASP A 93 26.24 -18.87 9.89
CA ASP A 93 26.93 -18.92 8.60
C ASP A 93 26.55 -17.76 7.65
N HIS A 94 25.50 -17.01 7.99
CA HIS A 94 24.98 -15.91 7.18
C HIS A 94 24.86 -14.64 8.04
N PRO A 95 25.89 -13.78 8.08
CA PRO A 95 25.83 -12.53 8.82
C PRO A 95 24.69 -11.64 8.29
N ARG A 96 24.13 -10.80 9.17
CA ARG A 96 23.09 -9.84 8.80
C ARG A 96 23.54 -9.01 7.61
N SER A 97 22.61 -8.70 6.69
CA SER A 97 22.89 -7.83 5.55
C SER A 97 23.42 -6.47 6.02
N ALA A 98 24.58 -6.07 5.52
CA ALA A 98 25.16 -4.77 5.81
C ALA A 98 24.35 -3.58 5.25
N TRP A 99 23.32 -3.87 4.45
CA TRP A 99 22.48 -2.87 3.76
C TRP A 99 21.15 -2.60 4.46
N LEU A 100 20.92 -3.32 5.53
CA LEU A 100 19.81 -3.02 6.43
C LEU A 100 20.31 -2.07 7.54
N PRO A 101 19.46 -1.12 7.96
CA PRO A 101 19.81 -0.28 9.10
C PRO A 101 20.19 -1.15 10.30
N ALA A 102 21.16 -0.71 11.08
CA ALA A 102 21.58 -1.39 12.29
C ALA A 102 20.36 -1.73 13.16
N GLY A 103 20.33 -2.92 13.74
CA GLY A 103 19.21 -3.35 14.59
C GLY A 103 19.01 -2.40 15.78
N PRO A 104 17.99 -2.58 16.62
CA PRO A 104 17.51 -1.64 17.65
C PRO A 104 18.48 -1.37 18.80
N SER A 105 19.78 -1.25 18.53
CA SER A 105 20.79 -0.84 19.51
C SER A 105 21.04 0.65 19.55
N GLU A 106 20.42 1.47 18.71
CA GLU A 106 20.45 2.93 18.82
C GLU A 106 19.03 3.52 18.88
N PRO A 107 18.73 4.34 19.92
CA PRO A 107 17.36 4.87 20.10
C PRO A 107 16.92 5.92 19.07
N GLY A 108 17.67 6.14 17.99
CA GLY A 108 17.36 7.14 16.96
C GLY A 108 17.03 6.59 15.57
N ALA A 109 17.56 5.43 15.18
CA ALA A 109 17.35 4.88 13.83
C ALA A 109 16.17 3.87 13.74
N ALA A 110 15.75 3.31 14.88
CA ALA A 110 14.59 2.43 14.98
C ALA A 110 13.24 3.18 14.79
N ALA A 111 13.24 4.50 14.90
CA ALA A 111 12.04 5.32 14.75
C ALA A 111 11.50 5.40 13.32
N ALA A 112 12.31 5.10 12.30
CA ALA A 112 11.87 5.16 10.90
C ALA A 112 11.31 3.84 10.32
N LEU A 113 11.57 2.69 11.01
CA LEU A 113 11.10 1.37 10.56
C LEU A 113 10.39 0.54 11.65
N ALA A 114 10.43 0.96 12.91
CA ALA A 114 9.90 0.23 14.06
C ALA A 114 9.07 1.08 15.03
N ALA A 115 8.74 2.30 14.69
CA ALA A 115 7.53 2.81 15.27
C ALA A 115 6.38 1.99 14.67
N PRO A 116 5.38 1.59 15.44
CA PRO A 116 4.03 1.74 15.00
C PRO A 116 3.86 3.27 14.90
N SER A 117 4.65 3.88 13.99
CA SER A 117 4.34 5.17 13.45
C SER A 117 2.93 5.00 13.00
N VAL A 118 2.05 5.48 13.91
CA VAL A 118 0.69 5.68 13.54
C VAL A 118 0.33 4.47 12.67
N ILE A 119 -0.40 3.49 13.18
CA ILE A 119 -1.24 2.72 12.31
C ILE A 119 -1.85 3.82 11.47
N VAL A 120 -1.28 4.06 10.29
CA VAL A 120 -1.98 4.82 9.27
C VAL A 120 -3.14 3.90 9.03
N ARG A 121 -4.20 4.17 9.75
CA ARG A 121 -5.52 3.60 9.53
C ARG A 121 -5.89 4.12 8.16
N THR A 122 -5.31 3.47 7.15
CA THR A 122 -5.72 3.69 5.77
C THR A 122 -7.07 3.00 5.70
N PRO A 123 -8.16 3.73 5.62
CA PRO A 123 -9.48 3.13 5.52
C PRO A 123 -9.55 2.47 4.16
N LEU A 124 -9.49 1.16 4.14
CA LEU A 124 -9.82 0.33 2.96
C LEU A 124 -11.30 0.41 2.62
N PHE A 125 -12.05 0.95 3.51
CA PHE A 125 -13.43 1.39 3.45
C PHE A 125 -13.56 2.57 4.39
N GLU A 126 -14.70 3.20 4.50
CA GLU A 126 -15.03 4.08 5.61
C GLU A 126 -15.00 3.26 6.92
N LEU A 127 -13.79 2.91 7.37
CA LEU A 127 -13.51 2.17 8.62
C LEU A 127 -14.02 2.95 9.84
N ASP A 128 -14.37 4.21 9.66
CA ASP A 128 -15.08 4.98 10.65
C ASP A 128 -16.41 4.34 11.06
N GLU A 129 -17.06 3.56 10.18
CA GLU A 129 -18.27 2.81 10.54
C GLU A 129 -17.98 1.51 11.32
N PHE A 130 -16.80 0.92 11.16
CA PHE A 130 -16.45 -0.37 11.78
C PHE A 130 -15.95 -0.23 13.23
N HIS A 131 -15.23 0.84 13.56
CA HIS A 131 -14.73 1.08 14.91
C HIS A 131 -15.80 1.49 15.91
N ALA A 132 -16.94 2.01 15.44
CA ALA A 132 -18.09 2.31 16.29
C ALA A 132 -18.64 1.07 17.01
N ALA A 133 -18.66 -0.06 16.33
CA ALA A 133 -19.18 -1.31 16.90
C ALA A 133 -18.18 -2.04 17.83
N ALA A 134 -16.88 -1.68 17.77
CA ALA A 134 -15.82 -2.38 18.50
C ALA A 134 -15.32 -1.67 19.77
N SER A 135 -15.63 -0.37 19.97
CA SER A 135 -15.08 0.44 21.07
C SER A 135 -16.10 0.79 22.15
N GLY A 136 -16.90 -0.18 22.59
CA GLY A 136 -17.59 -0.11 23.87
C GLY A 136 -16.58 -0.19 25.02
N GLY A 137 -16.05 0.97 25.44
CA GLY A 137 -15.39 1.23 26.71
C GLY A 137 -14.02 0.58 26.94
N VAL A 138 -12.98 1.38 26.86
CA VAL A 138 -11.89 1.46 27.88
C VAL A 138 -11.11 2.76 27.66
N ASP A 139 -10.75 3.41 28.77
CA ASP A 139 -10.13 4.71 28.91
C ASP A 139 -8.89 4.95 28.04
N ALA A 140 -8.91 6.06 27.30
CA ALA A 140 -7.78 6.56 26.55
C ALA A 140 -6.80 7.29 27.48
N VAL A 141 -5.64 6.71 27.71
CA VAL A 141 -4.48 7.44 28.23
C VAL A 141 -3.83 8.20 27.08
N GLY A 142 -3.71 9.53 27.26
CA GLY A 142 -3.25 10.46 26.26
C GLY A 142 -1.84 10.15 25.76
N THR A 143 -1.68 10.22 24.45
CA THR A 143 -0.40 10.36 23.78
C THR A 143 -0.24 11.80 23.31
N ALA A 144 0.85 12.41 23.75
CA ALA A 144 1.20 13.78 23.41
C ALA A 144 1.49 13.92 21.91
N ASP A 145 0.77 14.84 21.30
CA ASP A 145 0.91 15.28 19.93
C ASP A 145 2.11 16.26 19.87
N THR A 146 3.21 15.85 19.26
CA THR A 146 4.27 16.79 18.86
C THR A 146 4.05 17.11 17.38
N ALA A 147 3.34 18.20 17.13
CA ALA A 147 3.28 18.83 15.83
C ALA A 147 4.69 19.22 15.39
N VAL A 148 5.20 18.57 14.35
CA VAL A 148 6.40 19.04 13.62
C VAL A 148 5.90 20.07 12.61
N GLU A 149 6.28 21.33 12.84
CA GLU A 149 6.10 22.40 11.87
C GLU A 149 6.88 22.08 10.59
N PRO A 150 6.33 22.36 9.39
CA PRO A 150 7.07 22.22 8.15
C PRO A 150 8.10 23.35 8.03
N GLY A 151 9.34 23.06 8.37
CA GLY A 151 10.48 23.92 8.02
C GLY A 151 10.60 23.99 6.50
N ALA A 152 10.46 25.20 5.95
CA ALA A 152 10.76 25.50 4.55
C ALA A 152 12.27 25.31 4.32
N GLY A 153 12.64 24.11 3.91
CA GLY A 153 13.94 23.78 3.35
C GLY A 153 13.77 23.49 1.87
N THR A 154 14.26 24.38 1.03
CA THR A 154 14.45 24.12 -0.40
C THR A 154 15.35 22.90 -0.53
N VAL A 155 14.75 21.78 -0.89
CA VAL A 155 15.50 20.57 -1.24
C VAL A 155 16.04 20.77 -2.65
N ASP A 156 17.33 21.05 -2.73
CA ASP A 156 18.10 20.87 -3.95
C ASP A 156 18.02 19.40 -4.34
N ARG A 157 17.44 19.17 -5.49
CA ARG A 157 16.98 17.85 -5.93
C ARG A 157 18.11 17.02 -6.52
N ALA A 158 18.02 15.73 -6.23
CA ALA A 158 18.50 14.59 -7.02
C ALA A 158 19.99 14.25 -7.02
N ASP A 159 20.91 15.17 -6.94
CA ASP A 159 22.34 14.81 -7.08
C ASP A 159 23.01 14.32 -5.76
N ASP A 160 22.57 14.78 -4.59
CA ASP A 160 23.19 14.40 -3.32
C ASP A 160 22.66 13.08 -2.70
N ALA A 161 21.40 12.69 -2.98
CA ALA A 161 20.86 11.41 -2.49
C ALA A 161 21.45 10.20 -3.22
N VAL A 162 21.93 10.39 -4.45
CA VAL A 162 22.58 9.35 -5.27
C VAL A 162 23.97 9.01 -4.74
N VAL A 163 24.66 9.94 -4.08
CA VAL A 163 26.04 9.76 -3.61
C VAL A 163 26.13 8.83 -2.38
N GLY A 164 25.11 8.77 -1.53
CA GLY A 164 25.15 7.96 -0.30
C GLY A 164 24.90 6.46 -0.49
N SER A 165 24.03 6.05 -1.42
CA SER A 165 23.66 4.65 -1.71
C SER A 165 24.39 4.05 -2.93
N SER A 166 24.93 4.87 -3.82
CA SER A 166 25.57 4.47 -5.08
C SER A 166 27.07 4.12 -4.95
N ALA A 167 27.64 4.22 -3.76
CA ALA A 167 29.06 3.86 -3.55
C ALA A 167 29.33 2.37 -3.37
N VAL A 168 28.30 1.50 -3.51
CA VAL A 168 28.45 0.06 -3.26
C VAL A 168 29.18 -0.61 -4.42
N ARG A 169 30.31 -1.26 -4.09
CA ARG A 169 31.14 -1.97 -5.06
C ARG A 169 30.45 -3.22 -5.56
N VAL A 170 30.72 -3.58 -6.82
CA VAL A 170 30.08 -4.74 -7.48
C VAL A 170 30.34 -6.06 -6.75
N GLU A 171 31.50 -6.24 -6.14
CA GLU A 171 31.84 -7.42 -5.36
C GLU A 171 30.94 -7.58 -4.13
N ALA A 172 30.61 -6.48 -3.44
CA ALA A 172 29.70 -6.49 -2.30
C ALA A 172 28.26 -6.83 -2.73
N ILE A 173 27.84 -6.39 -3.92
CA ILE A 173 26.54 -6.73 -4.52
C ILE A 173 26.45 -8.22 -4.83
N ILE A 174 27.50 -8.78 -5.44
CA ILE A 174 27.60 -10.23 -5.74
C ILE A 174 27.52 -11.02 -4.44
N ALA A 175 28.34 -10.68 -3.45
CA ALA A 175 28.38 -11.39 -2.16
C ALA A 175 27.02 -11.36 -1.45
N GLU A 176 26.33 -10.21 -1.42
CA GLU A 176 25.00 -10.10 -0.81
C GLU A 176 23.96 -10.89 -1.60
N HIS A 177 23.98 -10.84 -2.92
CA HIS A 177 23.06 -11.63 -3.74
C HIS A 177 23.25 -13.13 -3.52
N ASP A 178 24.49 -13.62 -3.49
CA ASP A 178 24.80 -15.03 -3.24
C ASP A 178 24.37 -15.44 -1.82
N ARG A 179 24.56 -14.55 -0.82
CA ARG A 179 24.03 -14.75 0.55
C ARG A 179 22.51 -14.90 0.55
N GLN A 180 21.79 -14.02 -0.15
CA GLN A 180 20.31 -14.07 -0.24
C GLN A 180 19.84 -15.35 -0.93
N LEU A 181 20.51 -15.77 -2.00
CA LEU A 181 20.20 -17.04 -2.67
C LEU A 181 20.43 -18.25 -1.76
N ALA A 182 21.49 -18.24 -0.97
CA ALA A 182 21.78 -19.31 0.00
C ALA A 182 20.72 -19.35 1.11
N LEU A 183 20.30 -18.20 1.65
CA LEU A 183 19.21 -18.13 2.63
C LEU A 183 17.89 -18.69 2.08
N VAL A 184 17.56 -18.36 0.83
CA VAL A 184 16.36 -18.89 0.17
C VAL A 184 16.48 -20.40 -0.04
N ALA A 185 17.63 -20.87 -0.53
CA ALA A 185 17.84 -22.30 -0.80
C ALA A 185 17.75 -23.16 0.47
N GLY A 186 18.26 -22.66 1.59
CA GLY A 186 18.24 -23.35 2.90
C GLY A 186 16.99 -23.07 3.75
N SER A 187 16.04 -22.28 3.25
CA SER A 187 14.80 -21.95 3.97
C SER A 187 13.82 -23.13 3.99
N THR A 188 12.82 -23.09 4.88
CA THR A 188 11.74 -24.07 4.92
C THR A 188 10.76 -23.96 3.76
N GLU A 189 10.70 -22.77 3.09
CA GLU A 189 9.75 -22.45 2.02
C GLU A 189 10.45 -21.79 0.79
N PRO A 190 11.42 -22.50 0.15
CA PRO A 190 12.29 -21.88 -0.85
C PRO A 190 11.53 -21.39 -2.10
N ASN A 191 10.49 -22.10 -2.54
CA ASN A 191 9.73 -21.73 -3.72
C ASN A 191 8.82 -20.52 -3.48
N ALA A 192 8.15 -20.48 -2.33
CA ALA A 192 7.32 -19.35 -1.91
C ALA A 192 8.18 -18.08 -1.79
N LEU A 193 9.31 -18.15 -1.09
CA LEU A 193 10.22 -17.01 -0.97
C LEU A 193 10.79 -16.55 -2.32
N ARG A 194 11.17 -17.46 -3.23
CA ARG A 194 11.63 -17.06 -4.58
C ARG A 194 10.56 -16.24 -5.31
N LEU A 195 9.30 -16.67 -5.21
CA LEU A 195 8.19 -15.94 -5.83
C LEU A 195 7.97 -14.59 -5.17
N LEU A 196 7.98 -14.51 -3.83
CA LEU A 196 7.86 -13.27 -3.08
C LEU A 196 8.94 -12.25 -3.48
N LEU A 197 10.21 -12.68 -3.49
CA LEU A 197 11.33 -11.79 -3.84
C LEU A 197 11.25 -11.31 -5.29
N ALA A 198 10.79 -12.16 -6.20
CA ALA A 198 10.59 -11.79 -7.60
C ALA A 198 9.43 -10.78 -7.76
N ALA A 199 8.31 -11.00 -7.05
CA ALA A 199 7.16 -10.10 -7.07
C ALA A 199 7.50 -8.74 -6.45
N GLU A 200 8.22 -8.71 -5.32
CA GLU A 200 8.68 -7.46 -4.69
C GLU A 200 9.65 -6.69 -5.58
N SER A 201 10.58 -7.38 -6.23
CA SER A 201 11.50 -6.74 -7.17
C SER A 201 10.77 -6.18 -8.40
N ALA A 202 9.75 -6.88 -8.90
CA ALA A 202 8.87 -6.34 -9.94
C ALA A 202 8.07 -5.14 -9.44
N GLY A 203 7.58 -5.19 -8.19
CA GLY A 203 6.92 -4.07 -7.53
C GLY A 203 7.82 -2.83 -7.44
N ALA A 204 9.11 -3.01 -7.15
CA ALA A 204 10.08 -1.92 -7.15
C ALA A 204 10.20 -1.25 -8.53
N LEU A 205 10.28 -2.03 -9.62
CA LEU A 205 10.26 -1.50 -10.99
C LEU A 205 8.97 -0.73 -11.27
N ILE A 206 7.81 -1.33 -10.94
CA ILE A 206 6.49 -0.72 -11.18
C ILE A 206 6.36 0.60 -10.41
N GLY A 207 6.80 0.67 -9.16
CA GLY A 207 6.75 1.90 -8.36
C GLY A 207 7.51 3.06 -9.01
N VAL A 208 8.67 2.78 -9.59
CA VAL A 208 9.47 3.76 -10.34
C VAL A 208 8.80 4.11 -11.68
N GLU A 209 8.22 3.13 -12.38
CA GLU A 209 7.49 3.35 -13.65
C GLU A 209 6.23 4.21 -13.44
N LEU A 210 5.45 3.96 -12.39
CA LEU A 210 4.27 4.78 -12.02
C LEU A 210 4.66 6.24 -11.78
N HIS A 211 5.76 6.48 -11.06
CA HIS A 211 6.27 7.83 -10.82
C HIS A 211 6.74 8.48 -12.12
N ALA A 212 7.50 7.77 -12.96
CA ALA A 212 8.01 8.29 -14.23
C ALA A 212 6.88 8.64 -15.21
N ALA A 213 5.92 7.73 -15.39
CA ALA A 213 4.77 7.94 -16.27
C ALA A 213 3.83 9.03 -15.75
N GLY A 214 3.51 8.98 -14.47
CA GLY A 214 2.56 9.87 -13.80
C GLY A 214 1.10 9.64 -14.23
N LEU A 215 0.19 9.85 -13.30
CA LEU A 215 -1.25 9.79 -13.56
C LEU A 215 -1.69 11.04 -14.34
N PRO A 216 -2.37 10.91 -15.50
CA PRO A 216 -2.87 12.06 -16.26
C PRO A 216 -3.80 12.93 -15.41
N TRP A 217 -3.60 14.25 -15.43
CA TRP A 217 -4.28 15.17 -14.54
C TRP A 217 -4.69 16.48 -15.21
N ASP A 218 -5.99 16.76 -15.26
CA ASP A 218 -6.52 18.06 -15.64
C ASP A 218 -6.56 19.00 -14.42
N ARG A 219 -5.56 19.89 -14.34
CA ARG A 219 -5.45 20.88 -13.27
C ARG A 219 -6.68 21.81 -13.21
N ALA A 220 -7.20 22.22 -14.37
CA ALA A 220 -8.35 23.13 -14.42
C ALA A 220 -9.63 22.44 -13.92
N ALA A 221 -9.81 21.15 -14.23
CA ALA A 221 -10.91 20.38 -13.67
C ALA A 221 -10.82 20.29 -12.14
N HIS A 222 -9.62 20.06 -11.58
CA HIS A 222 -9.44 20.05 -10.13
C HIS A 222 -9.71 21.42 -9.49
N GLU A 223 -9.20 22.50 -10.09
CA GLU A 223 -9.48 23.87 -9.61
C GLU A 223 -10.99 24.16 -9.58
N ARG A 224 -11.74 23.73 -10.62
CA ARG A 224 -13.23 23.81 -10.61
C ARG A 224 -13.86 23.03 -9.46
N VAL A 225 -13.37 21.85 -9.14
CA VAL A 225 -13.83 21.07 -7.97
C VAL A 225 -13.58 21.82 -6.67
N LEU A 226 -12.38 22.37 -6.50
CA LEU A 226 -12.05 23.15 -5.30
C LEU A 226 -12.92 24.41 -5.18
N GLU A 227 -13.14 25.14 -6.27
CA GLU A 227 -13.99 26.33 -6.28
C GLU A 227 -15.46 26.00 -5.99
N ALA A 228 -15.96 24.87 -6.51
CA ALA A 228 -17.32 24.41 -6.25
C ALA A 228 -17.53 24.00 -4.77
N GLU A 229 -16.57 23.31 -4.17
CA GLU A 229 -16.66 22.80 -2.79
C GLU A 229 -16.29 23.87 -1.74
N LEU A 230 -15.22 24.64 -1.97
CA LEU A 230 -14.61 25.56 -0.99
C LEU A 230 -14.94 27.03 -1.26
N GLY A 231 -15.38 27.38 -2.47
CA GLY A 231 -15.47 28.74 -2.97
C GLY A 231 -14.17 29.21 -3.64
N PRO A 232 -14.09 30.49 -4.07
CA PRO A 232 -12.91 31.04 -4.72
C PRO A 232 -11.63 30.84 -3.90
N LYS A 233 -10.49 30.66 -4.58
CA LYS A 233 -9.17 30.51 -3.93
C LYS A 233 -8.92 31.68 -2.97
N PRO A 234 -8.72 31.44 -1.68
CA PRO A 234 -8.51 32.51 -0.70
C PRO A 234 -7.13 33.14 -0.87
N LYS A 235 -6.94 34.35 -0.32
CA LYS A 235 -5.60 34.94 -0.17
C LYS A 235 -4.76 34.08 0.78
N ALA A 236 -3.44 34.11 0.58
CA ALA A 236 -2.52 33.38 1.45
C ALA A 236 -2.78 33.68 2.94
N GLY A 237 -2.85 32.63 3.75
CA GLY A 237 -3.13 32.72 5.19
C GLY A 237 -4.61 32.83 5.57
N TRP A 238 -5.53 32.87 4.60
CA TRP A 238 -6.96 32.90 4.85
C TRP A 238 -7.61 31.56 4.53
N LYS A 239 -8.66 31.22 5.28
CA LYS A 239 -9.50 30.06 4.97
C LYS A 239 -10.49 30.38 3.86
N PRO A 240 -10.93 29.38 3.09
CA PRO A 240 -12.01 29.53 2.12
C PRO A 240 -13.30 30.05 2.77
N ALA A 241 -14.03 30.92 2.07
CA ALA A 241 -15.22 31.57 2.59
C ALA A 241 -16.26 30.58 3.13
N ARG A 242 -16.51 29.48 2.40
CA ARG A 242 -17.47 28.45 2.81
C ARG A 242 -17.08 27.74 4.11
N MET A 243 -15.77 27.58 4.37
CA MET A 243 -15.29 27.04 5.64
C MET A 243 -15.51 28.04 6.80
N GLU A 244 -15.29 29.34 6.57
CA GLU A 244 -15.55 30.37 7.58
C GLU A 244 -17.05 30.50 7.90
N GLU A 245 -17.95 30.37 6.91
CA GLU A 245 -19.38 30.31 7.11
C GLU A 245 -19.79 29.14 8.01
N LEU A 246 -19.30 27.93 7.70
CA LEU A 246 -19.56 26.75 8.52
C LEU A 246 -18.95 26.87 9.92
N ALA A 247 -17.75 27.43 10.03
CA ALA A 247 -17.11 27.68 11.31
C ALA A 247 -17.91 28.66 12.18
N ALA A 248 -18.48 29.72 11.58
CA ALA A 248 -19.35 30.65 12.28
C ALA A 248 -20.64 29.96 12.78
N GLN A 249 -21.26 29.11 11.95
CA GLN A 249 -22.43 28.33 12.36
C GLN A 249 -22.14 27.42 13.55
N VAL A 250 -21.01 26.66 13.50
CA VAL A 250 -20.58 25.79 14.59
C VAL A 250 -20.32 26.59 15.87
N ARG A 251 -19.58 27.72 15.77
CA ARG A 251 -19.27 28.57 16.94
C ARG A 251 -20.53 29.13 17.58
N THR A 252 -21.47 29.56 16.76
CA THR A 252 -22.77 30.05 17.24
C THR A 252 -23.59 28.95 17.93
N ALA A 253 -23.67 27.77 17.31
CA ALA A 253 -24.44 26.65 17.85
C ALA A 253 -23.84 26.07 19.15
N LEU A 254 -22.51 26.17 19.34
CA LEU A 254 -21.81 25.73 20.56
C LEU A 254 -21.70 26.82 21.63
N ASP A 255 -22.16 28.04 21.37
CA ASP A 255 -21.90 29.24 22.20
C ASP A 255 -20.42 29.41 22.56
N ALA A 256 -19.56 29.23 21.57
CA ALA A 256 -18.09 29.17 21.71
C ALA A 256 -17.38 29.99 20.61
N ALA A 257 -17.49 31.33 20.67
CA ALA A 257 -17.03 32.24 19.63
C ALA A 257 -15.54 32.11 19.25
N SER A 258 -14.69 31.69 20.17
CA SER A 258 -13.25 31.61 19.99
C SER A 258 -12.71 30.17 19.78
N VAL A 259 -13.58 29.15 19.64
CA VAL A 259 -13.13 27.78 19.49
C VAL A 259 -12.35 27.59 18.18
N ASN A 260 -11.20 26.93 18.29
CA ASN A 260 -10.45 26.49 17.12
C ASN A 260 -10.97 25.11 16.67
N LEU A 261 -11.68 25.06 15.54
CA LEU A 261 -12.26 23.82 15.01
C LEU A 261 -11.22 22.84 14.44
N ASP A 262 -10.00 23.31 14.17
CA ASP A 262 -8.90 22.46 13.71
C ASP A 262 -8.13 21.83 14.89
N SER A 263 -8.31 22.36 16.10
CA SER A 263 -7.76 21.76 17.33
C SER A 263 -8.75 20.74 17.89
N GLN A 264 -8.41 19.46 17.80
CA GLN A 264 -9.25 18.38 18.35
C GLN A 264 -9.51 18.57 19.85
N VAL A 265 -8.50 19.01 20.60
CA VAL A 265 -8.61 19.25 22.04
C VAL A 265 -9.59 20.38 22.37
N ASP A 266 -9.50 21.51 21.63
CA ASP A 266 -10.38 22.66 21.87
C ASP A 266 -11.81 22.35 21.43
N LEU A 267 -11.96 21.65 20.31
CA LEU A 267 -13.26 21.23 19.82
C LEU A 267 -13.94 20.25 20.78
N LEU A 268 -13.25 19.23 21.31
CA LEU A 268 -13.81 18.32 22.32
C LEU A 268 -14.23 19.04 23.60
N LYS A 269 -13.45 20.01 24.06
CA LYS A 269 -13.82 20.84 25.22
C LYS A 269 -15.09 21.63 24.94
N ALA A 270 -15.23 22.24 23.74
CA ALA A 270 -16.41 23.01 23.37
C ALA A 270 -17.63 22.12 23.24
N LEU A 271 -17.53 20.95 22.61
CA LEU A 271 -18.62 19.96 22.49
C LEU A 271 -19.11 19.53 23.88
N ARG A 272 -18.21 19.16 24.79
CA ARG A 272 -18.57 18.76 26.17
C ARG A 272 -19.26 19.88 26.96
N ARG A 273 -18.83 21.15 26.78
CA ARG A 273 -19.52 22.31 27.40
C ARG A 273 -20.94 22.52 26.87
N ALA A 274 -21.15 22.22 25.60
CA ALA A 274 -22.48 22.28 24.96
C ALA A 274 -23.35 21.05 25.29
N GLY A 275 -22.89 20.14 26.16
CA GLY A 275 -23.63 18.93 26.56
C GLY A 275 -23.50 17.76 25.60
N ILE A 276 -22.59 17.86 24.61
CA ILE A 276 -22.31 16.79 23.65
C ILE A 276 -21.17 15.93 24.21
N HIS A 277 -21.52 14.75 24.72
CA HIS A 277 -20.58 13.84 25.36
C HIS A 277 -20.04 12.84 24.35
N VAL A 278 -18.88 13.15 23.74
CA VAL A 278 -18.15 12.30 22.81
C VAL A 278 -16.71 12.15 23.29
N ASP A 279 -16.11 11.00 23.00
CA ASP A 279 -14.72 10.71 23.33
C ASP A 279 -13.76 11.14 22.23
N SER A 280 -14.23 11.18 20.99
CA SER A 280 -13.49 11.68 19.84
C SER A 280 -14.34 12.61 18.96
N THR A 281 -13.68 13.28 18.02
CA THR A 281 -14.38 14.07 16.99
C THR A 281 -14.54 13.26 15.70
N SER A 282 -14.62 11.95 15.80
CA SER A 282 -14.86 11.06 14.66
C SER A 282 -16.25 11.28 14.08
N ARG A 283 -16.37 11.05 12.76
CA ARG A 283 -17.62 11.31 12.03
C ARG A 283 -18.79 10.50 12.60
N TRP A 284 -18.55 9.27 13.01
CA TRP A 284 -19.59 8.38 13.49
C TRP A 284 -20.08 8.77 14.89
N GLU A 285 -19.19 9.08 15.84
CA GLU A 285 -19.59 9.56 17.17
C GLU A 285 -20.41 10.85 17.08
N LEU A 286 -19.97 11.77 16.20
CA LEU A 286 -20.68 13.02 15.98
C LEU A 286 -22.06 12.78 15.35
N ARG A 287 -22.22 11.85 14.40
CA ARG A 287 -23.50 11.55 13.76
C ARG A 287 -24.56 10.98 14.71
N GLU A 288 -24.16 10.35 15.79
CA GLU A 288 -25.07 9.83 16.80
C GLU A 288 -25.63 10.92 17.72
N GLN A 289 -25.12 12.16 17.60
CA GLN A 289 -25.50 13.27 18.46
C GLN A 289 -26.56 14.15 17.79
N GLU A 290 -27.65 14.43 18.50
CA GLU A 290 -28.69 15.34 18.08
C GLU A 290 -28.41 16.75 18.60
N HIS A 291 -27.61 17.54 17.86
CA HIS A 291 -27.32 18.94 18.23
C HIS A 291 -27.12 19.80 16.97
N PRO A 292 -27.58 21.08 16.94
CA PRO A 292 -27.47 21.94 15.75
C PRO A 292 -26.07 22.21 15.25
N ALA A 293 -25.02 22.01 16.07
CA ALA A 293 -23.64 22.17 15.67
C ALA A 293 -23.11 20.99 14.84
N ILE A 294 -23.74 19.82 14.89
CA ILE A 294 -23.15 18.57 14.35
C ILE A 294 -23.08 18.58 12.83
N GLU A 295 -24.18 18.91 12.16
CA GLU A 295 -24.21 18.92 10.70
C GLU A 295 -23.21 19.93 10.09
N PRO A 296 -23.18 21.22 10.54
CA PRO A 296 -22.16 22.16 10.07
C PRO A 296 -20.74 21.74 10.42
N LEU A 297 -20.50 21.08 11.57
CA LEU A 297 -19.19 20.59 11.97
C LEU A 297 -18.71 19.46 11.06
N LEU A 298 -19.57 18.51 10.73
CA LEU A 298 -19.24 17.42 9.80
C LEU A 298 -18.93 17.96 8.40
N ALA A 299 -19.72 18.94 7.94
CA ALA A 299 -19.47 19.64 6.68
C ALA A 299 -18.13 20.39 6.70
N TYR A 300 -17.84 21.13 7.79
CA TYR A 300 -16.55 21.81 7.96
C TYR A 300 -15.37 20.83 7.90
N LYS A 301 -15.44 19.70 8.65
CA LYS A 301 -14.38 18.68 8.67
C LYS A 301 -14.16 18.03 7.30
N LYS A 302 -15.23 17.80 6.51
CA LYS A 302 -15.13 17.32 5.13
C LYS A 302 -14.33 18.31 4.27
N LEU A 303 -14.65 19.62 4.34
CA LEU A 303 -13.95 20.65 3.58
C LEU A 303 -12.51 20.85 4.06
N ALA A 304 -12.27 20.82 5.38
CA ALA A 304 -10.93 20.91 5.95
C ALA A 304 -10.03 19.76 5.46
N ARG A 305 -10.55 18.53 5.39
CA ARG A 305 -9.82 17.39 4.83
C ARG A 305 -9.52 17.57 3.35
N LEU A 306 -10.48 18.03 2.55
CA LEU A 306 -10.25 18.32 1.13
C LEU A 306 -9.16 19.38 0.95
N LEU A 307 -9.25 20.49 1.70
CA LEU A 307 -8.29 21.59 1.62
C LEU A 307 -6.87 21.16 2.00
N SER A 308 -6.73 20.38 3.08
CA SER A 308 -5.41 19.93 3.56
C SER A 308 -4.81 18.83 2.70
N ALA A 309 -5.61 17.88 2.22
CA ALA A 309 -5.12 16.71 1.50
C ALA A 309 -4.96 16.94 -0.01
N ASN A 310 -5.87 17.71 -0.63
CA ASN A 310 -5.92 17.92 -2.08
C ASN A 310 -6.28 19.36 -2.47
N GLY A 311 -5.98 20.35 -1.63
CA GLY A 311 -6.25 21.76 -1.90
C GLY A 311 -5.25 22.38 -2.91
N TRP A 312 -5.31 23.71 -3.04
CA TRP A 312 -4.47 24.45 -4.01
C TRP A 312 -2.97 24.29 -3.75
N ALA A 313 -2.52 24.20 -2.48
CA ALA A 313 -1.12 23.94 -2.17
C ALA A 313 -0.67 22.57 -2.69
N TRP A 314 -1.50 21.54 -2.52
CA TRP A 314 -1.26 20.21 -3.06
C TRP A 314 -1.17 20.23 -4.60
N LEU A 315 -2.09 20.97 -5.28
CA LEU A 315 -2.04 21.15 -6.73
C LEU A 315 -0.73 21.80 -7.22
N ASP A 316 -0.26 22.81 -6.48
CA ASP A 316 0.95 23.56 -6.84
C ASP A 316 2.22 22.69 -6.61
N GLU A 317 2.19 21.80 -5.61
CA GLU A 317 3.32 20.93 -5.26
C GLU A 317 3.39 19.67 -6.13
N TRP A 318 2.24 19.02 -6.38
CA TRP A 318 2.22 17.65 -6.93
C TRP A 318 1.81 17.56 -8.40
N ILE A 319 1.19 18.58 -8.98
CA ILE A 319 0.74 18.56 -10.38
C ILE A 319 1.66 19.38 -11.24
N ALA A 320 2.47 18.70 -12.04
CA ALA A 320 3.39 19.31 -12.98
C ALA A 320 3.30 18.65 -14.37
N GLY A 321 3.29 19.44 -15.44
CA GLY A 321 3.24 18.93 -16.82
C GLY A 321 2.01 18.07 -17.11
N GLY A 322 0.86 18.34 -16.48
CA GLY A 322 -0.36 17.56 -16.65
C GLY A 322 -0.29 16.15 -16.05
N ARG A 323 0.56 15.95 -15.05
CA ARG A 323 0.74 14.65 -14.37
C ARG A 323 0.79 14.81 -12.86
N PHE A 324 0.19 13.86 -12.17
CA PHE A 324 0.40 13.57 -10.76
C PHE A 324 1.45 12.46 -10.62
N ARG A 325 2.55 12.74 -9.90
CA ARG A 325 3.66 11.78 -9.71
C ARG A 325 3.90 11.47 -8.24
N PRO A 326 3.10 10.58 -7.63
CA PRO A 326 3.30 10.23 -6.23
C PRO A 326 4.55 9.37 -6.04
N ASP A 327 5.15 9.46 -4.85
CA ASP A 327 6.26 8.61 -4.44
C ASP A 327 5.74 7.34 -3.78
N TYR A 328 5.61 6.28 -4.56
CA TYR A 328 5.26 4.96 -4.04
C TYR A 328 6.43 4.29 -3.31
N VAL A 329 6.10 3.60 -2.23
CA VAL A 329 7.04 2.79 -1.44
C VAL A 329 6.58 1.34 -1.45
N PRO A 330 7.01 0.52 -2.41
CA PRO A 330 6.73 -0.92 -2.43
C PRO A 330 7.18 -1.58 -1.13
N GLY A 331 6.35 -2.45 -0.57
CA GLY A 331 6.62 -3.09 0.72
C GLY A 331 6.72 -2.13 1.90
N GLY A 332 6.14 -0.92 1.80
CA GLY A 332 6.29 0.16 2.78
C GLY A 332 5.56 -0.07 4.10
N THR A 333 4.73 -1.10 4.22
CA THR A 333 4.05 -1.51 5.45
C THR A 333 4.52 -2.88 5.93
N ALA A 334 4.27 -3.21 7.19
CA ALA A 334 4.62 -4.52 7.74
C ALA A 334 3.99 -5.69 6.98
N THR A 335 2.77 -5.52 6.46
CA THR A 335 2.07 -6.53 5.66
C THR A 335 2.56 -6.63 4.21
N GLY A 336 3.46 -5.75 3.76
CA GLY A 336 3.94 -5.70 2.39
C GLY A 336 3.06 -4.86 1.45
N ARG A 337 1.98 -4.24 1.96
CA ARG A 337 1.25 -3.23 1.19
C ARG A 337 2.15 -2.04 0.89
N TRP A 338 1.88 -1.38 -0.21
CA TRP A 338 2.58 -0.16 -0.55
C TRP A 338 2.17 1.00 0.36
N ALA A 339 3.13 1.89 0.59
CA ALA A 339 2.92 3.19 1.20
C ALA A 339 3.22 4.28 0.17
N THR A 340 2.99 5.55 0.53
CA THR A 340 3.47 6.71 -0.23
C THR A 340 4.31 7.58 0.69
N ALA A 341 5.47 8.01 0.19
CA ALA A 341 6.32 8.98 0.89
C ALA A 341 5.84 10.42 0.69
N GLY A 342 4.96 10.65 -0.31
CA GLY A 342 4.40 11.96 -0.62
C GLY A 342 3.21 11.88 -1.58
N GLY A 343 2.52 13.00 -1.76
CA GLY A 343 1.39 13.15 -2.70
C GLY A 343 0.08 12.51 -2.26
N GLY A 344 0.06 11.64 -1.25
CA GLY A 344 -1.17 11.05 -0.72
C GLY A 344 -1.97 10.21 -1.72
N ALA A 345 -1.31 9.53 -2.69
CA ALA A 345 -2.00 8.75 -3.74
C ALA A 345 -2.98 7.71 -3.18
N LEU A 346 -2.65 7.11 -2.03
CA LEU A 346 -3.49 6.10 -1.38
C LEU A 346 -4.74 6.68 -0.68
N GLN A 347 -5.01 7.97 -0.83
CA GLN A 347 -6.14 8.67 -0.20
C GLN A 347 -6.85 9.63 -1.18
N LEU A 348 -6.81 9.34 -2.49
CA LEU A 348 -7.42 10.21 -3.50
C LEU A 348 -8.95 10.23 -3.35
N PRO A 349 -9.57 11.36 -2.96
CA PRO A 349 -11.00 11.43 -2.71
C PRO A 349 -11.81 11.30 -4.02
N LYS A 350 -13.02 10.73 -3.93
CA LYS A 350 -13.89 10.54 -5.11
C LYS A 350 -14.18 11.83 -5.88
N ASN A 351 -14.36 12.95 -5.19
CA ASN A 351 -14.67 14.24 -5.82
C ASN A 351 -13.55 14.80 -6.71
N VAL A 352 -12.28 14.44 -6.45
CA VAL A 352 -11.16 14.87 -7.30
C VAL A 352 -10.83 13.87 -8.42
N ARG A 353 -11.47 12.69 -8.46
CA ARG A 353 -11.29 11.70 -9.53
C ARG A 353 -11.67 12.26 -10.92
N SER A 354 -12.56 13.26 -10.97
CA SER A 354 -12.92 13.95 -12.23
C SER A 354 -11.78 14.74 -12.86
N ALA A 355 -10.71 15.02 -12.13
CA ALA A 355 -9.50 15.64 -12.65
C ALA A 355 -8.56 14.62 -13.33
N VAL A 356 -8.75 13.33 -13.11
CA VAL A 356 -7.98 12.28 -13.78
C VAL A 356 -8.62 12.00 -15.12
N VAL A 357 -8.00 12.51 -16.20
CA VAL A 357 -8.53 12.46 -17.57
C VAL A 357 -7.44 11.97 -18.50
N ALA A 358 -7.77 11.00 -19.36
CA ALA A 358 -6.85 10.45 -20.34
C ALA A 358 -6.35 11.53 -21.33
N ASP A 359 -5.15 11.35 -21.85
CA ASP A 359 -4.63 12.21 -22.92
C ASP A 359 -5.46 12.09 -24.22
N PRO A 360 -5.42 13.08 -25.12
CA PRO A 360 -6.11 12.98 -26.41
C PRO A 360 -5.70 11.74 -27.21
N GLY A 361 -6.68 10.94 -27.63
CA GLY A 361 -6.46 9.68 -28.34
C GLY A 361 -6.15 8.47 -27.44
N TRP A 362 -6.15 8.69 -26.13
CA TRP A 362 -5.94 7.66 -25.09
C TRP A 362 -7.23 7.42 -24.29
N THR A 363 -7.20 6.39 -23.45
CA THR A 363 -8.26 6.05 -22.50
C THR A 363 -7.65 5.44 -21.23
N LEU A 364 -8.44 5.33 -20.18
CA LEU A 364 -8.08 4.67 -18.93
C LEU A 364 -8.79 3.32 -18.85
N VAL A 365 -8.05 2.26 -18.56
CA VAL A 365 -8.59 0.99 -18.12
C VAL A 365 -8.45 0.94 -16.61
N VAL A 366 -9.57 1.07 -15.91
CA VAL A 366 -9.65 1.06 -14.44
C VAL A 366 -10.14 -0.31 -14.01
N ALA A 367 -9.47 -0.95 -13.07
CA ALA A 367 -9.85 -2.26 -12.58
C ALA A 367 -9.64 -2.37 -11.06
N ASP A 368 -10.68 -2.77 -10.34
CA ASP A 368 -10.70 -3.05 -8.90
C ASP A 368 -10.92 -4.55 -8.66
N ALA A 369 -10.12 -5.16 -7.78
CA ALA A 369 -10.29 -6.56 -7.42
C ALA A 369 -11.39 -6.71 -6.38
N ALA A 370 -12.57 -7.12 -6.83
CA ALA A 370 -13.77 -7.21 -6.02
C ALA A 370 -13.59 -8.10 -4.77
N GLN A 371 -13.64 -7.48 -3.59
CA GLN A 371 -13.52 -8.12 -2.27
C GLN A 371 -12.30 -9.06 -2.20
N LEU A 372 -11.10 -8.56 -2.49
CA LEU A 372 -9.86 -9.32 -2.61
C LEU A 372 -9.53 -10.14 -1.35
N GLU A 373 -9.55 -9.52 -0.17
CA GLU A 373 -9.11 -10.17 1.09
C GLU A 373 -9.92 -11.43 1.45
N PRO A 374 -11.27 -11.45 1.43
CA PRO A 374 -12.01 -12.66 1.71
C PRO A 374 -11.80 -13.77 0.67
N ARG A 375 -11.53 -13.44 -0.59
CA ARG A 375 -11.20 -14.42 -1.62
C ARG A 375 -9.82 -15.03 -1.39
N VAL A 376 -8.84 -14.22 -1.03
CA VAL A 376 -7.52 -14.69 -0.61
C VAL A 376 -7.63 -15.58 0.62
N LEU A 377 -8.44 -15.23 1.61
CA LEU A 377 -8.68 -16.07 2.79
C LEU A 377 -9.28 -17.44 2.40
N ALA A 378 -10.27 -17.47 1.50
CA ALA A 378 -10.84 -18.71 1.00
C ALA A 378 -9.78 -19.60 0.32
N GLY A 379 -8.92 -19.01 -0.51
CA GLY A 379 -7.82 -19.69 -1.19
C GLY A 379 -6.77 -20.25 -0.23
N MET A 380 -6.31 -19.44 0.72
CA MET A 380 -5.33 -19.83 1.75
C MET A 380 -5.83 -20.97 2.62
N ALA A 381 -7.09 -20.89 3.05
CA ALA A 381 -7.72 -21.89 3.90
C ALA A 381 -8.16 -23.14 3.14
N ARG A 382 -8.17 -23.11 1.83
CA ARG A 382 -8.81 -24.12 0.96
C ARG A 382 -10.24 -24.43 1.42
N ASP A 383 -11.00 -23.38 1.74
CA ASP A 383 -12.38 -23.47 2.19
C ASP A 383 -13.31 -23.42 0.97
N GLU A 384 -13.77 -24.61 0.54
CA GLU A 384 -14.59 -24.76 -0.69
C GLU A 384 -15.94 -24.05 -0.57
N ALA A 385 -16.54 -24.04 0.62
CA ALA A 385 -17.81 -23.35 0.85
C ALA A 385 -17.65 -21.84 0.72
N MET A 386 -16.56 -21.30 1.26
CA MET A 386 -16.23 -19.88 1.17
C MET A 386 -15.86 -19.49 -0.28
N ALA A 387 -15.09 -20.32 -0.99
CA ALA A 387 -14.77 -20.11 -2.40
C ALA A 387 -16.03 -20.15 -3.27
N ALA A 388 -16.98 -21.07 -3.00
CA ALA A 388 -18.25 -21.15 -3.70
C ALA A 388 -19.12 -19.90 -3.51
N ALA A 389 -19.17 -19.34 -2.29
CA ALA A 389 -19.82 -18.06 -2.02
C ALA A 389 -19.16 -16.90 -2.78
N GLY A 390 -17.86 -17.02 -3.07
CA GLY A 390 -17.10 -16.03 -3.82
C GLY A 390 -17.20 -16.13 -5.33
N ARG A 391 -18.02 -16.99 -5.92
CA ARG A 391 -18.21 -17.05 -7.37
C ARG A 391 -18.92 -15.80 -7.87
N GLY A 392 -18.39 -15.22 -8.95
CA GLY A 392 -18.89 -13.96 -9.51
C GLY A 392 -18.43 -12.71 -8.76
N LEU A 393 -19.01 -11.56 -9.09
CA LEU A 393 -18.54 -10.24 -8.64
C LEU A 393 -18.82 -9.95 -7.16
N ASP A 394 -19.97 -10.37 -6.62
CA ASP A 394 -20.39 -9.98 -5.28
C ASP A 394 -20.28 -11.13 -4.27
N PHE A 395 -19.15 -11.21 -3.62
CA PHE A 395 -18.86 -12.17 -2.55
C PHE A 395 -19.86 -12.10 -1.38
N TYR A 396 -20.26 -10.89 -0.99
CA TYR A 396 -21.19 -10.71 0.14
C TYR A 396 -22.59 -11.19 -0.22
N ARG A 397 -23.01 -11.02 -1.47
CA ARG A 397 -24.26 -11.55 -1.96
C ARG A 397 -24.25 -13.08 -1.94
N GLY A 398 -23.14 -13.70 -2.36
CA GLY A 398 -22.98 -15.16 -2.29
C GLY A 398 -23.10 -15.73 -0.87
N ILE A 399 -22.67 -15.00 0.16
CA ILE A 399 -22.85 -15.39 1.57
C ILE A 399 -24.34 -15.36 1.96
N VAL A 400 -25.09 -14.35 1.48
CA VAL A 400 -26.55 -14.27 1.68
C VAL A 400 -27.26 -15.41 0.98
N ASP A 401 -26.92 -15.66 -0.28
CA ASP A 401 -27.52 -16.72 -1.09
C ASP A 401 -27.23 -18.14 -0.52
N ALA A 402 -26.09 -18.28 0.18
CA ALA A 402 -25.75 -19.47 0.96
C ALA A 402 -26.53 -19.57 2.30
N GLY A 403 -27.37 -18.60 2.63
CA GLY A 403 -28.21 -18.61 3.84
C GLY A 403 -27.46 -18.41 5.16
N VAL A 404 -26.21 -17.91 5.12
CA VAL A 404 -25.40 -17.69 6.33
C VAL A 404 -25.86 -16.46 7.10
N VAL A 405 -26.23 -15.41 6.38
CA VAL A 405 -26.78 -14.15 6.89
C VAL A 405 -27.92 -13.67 6.02
N GLU A 406 -28.67 -12.68 6.48
CA GLU A 406 -29.92 -12.23 5.82
C GLU A 406 -29.70 -11.12 4.80
N THR A 407 -28.70 -10.23 5.03
CA THR A 407 -28.46 -9.08 4.18
C THR A 407 -27.00 -8.97 3.74
N ARG A 408 -26.76 -8.27 2.63
CA ARG A 408 -25.42 -8.00 2.10
C ARG A 408 -24.57 -7.20 3.10
N GLU A 409 -25.18 -6.28 3.82
CA GLU A 409 -24.49 -5.50 4.88
C GLU A 409 -24.05 -6.40 6.03
N GLN A 410 -24.94 -7.28 6.50
CA GLN A 410 -24.58 -8.28 7.50
C GLN A 410 -23.42 -9.16 7.03
N ALA A 411 -23.40 -9.60 5.78
CA ALA A 411 -22.30 -10.37 5.21
C ALA A 411 -20.98 -9.57 5.25
N LYS A 412 -21.03 -8.31 4.84
CA LYS A 412 -19.87 -7.39 4.90
C LYS A 412 -19.35 -7.25 6.33
N TYR A 413 -20.22 -6.88 7.28
CA TYR A 413 -19.82 -6.72 8.68
C TYR A 413 -19.31 -8.00 9.33
N ALA A 414 -19.93 -9.13 9.00
CA ALA A 414 -19.53 -10.42 9.54
C ALA A 414 -18.13 -10.84 9.05
N ILE A 415 -17.87 -10.74 7.74
CA ILE A 415 -16.57 -11.09 7.15
C ILE A 415 -15.47 -10.16 7.63
N LEU A 416 -15.70 -8.85 7.60
CA LEU A 416 -14.73 -7.88 8.10
C LEU A 416 -14.49 -8.09 9.60
N GLY A 417 -15.55 -8.29 10.39
CA GLY A 417 -15.43 -8.63 11.81
C GLY A 417 -14.63 -9.88 12.07
N ALA A 418 -14.83 -10.92 11.28
CA ALA A 418 -14.08 -12.16 11.38
C ALA A 418 -12.60 -11.96 11.03
N MET A 419 -12.28 -11.23 9.98
CA MET A 419 -10.89 -10.97 9.57
C MET A 419 -10.15 -10.03 10.52
N TYR A 420 -10.84 -9.00 11.04
CA TYR A 420 -10.22 -7.98 11.91
C TYR A 420 -10.40 -8.23 13.42
N GLY A 421 -11.10 -9.32 13.78
CA GLY A 421 -11.24 -9.74 15.18
C GLY A 421 -12.23 -8.90 16.00
N ALA A 422 -13.35 -8.47 15.39
CA ALA A 422 -14.43 -7.83 16.14
C ALA A 422 -15.15 -8.83 17.04
N THR A 423 -15.24 -8.49 18.33
CA THR A 423 -15.86 -9.36 19.36
C THR A 423 -17.17 -8.80 19.91
N THR A 424 -17.55 -7.57 19.51
CA THR A 424 -18.72 -6.84 20.03
C THR A 424 -19.62 -6.37 18.89
N GLY A 425 -20.82 -5.91 19.22
CA GLY A 425 -21.78 -5.41 18.26
C GLY A 425 -22.38 -6.47 17.34
N GLU A 426 -22.89 -6.05 16.18
CA GLU A 426 -23.53 -6.94 15.20
C GLU A 426 -22.52 -7.94 14.61
N SER A 427 -21.31 -7.48 14.32
CA SER A 427 -20.22 -8.34 13.82
C SER A 427 -19.93 -9.49 14.79
N GLY A 428 -19.82 -9.23 16.10
CA GLY A 428 -19.57 -10.26 17.10
C GLY A 428 -20.68 -11.32 17.19
N ARG A 429 -21.94 -10.94 16.89
CA ARG A 429 -23.07 -11.87 16.86
C ARG A 429 -23.08 -12.76 15.61
N LEU A 430 -22.54 -12.29 14.51
CA LEU A 430 -22.56 -12.98 13.21
C LEU A 430 -21.33 -13.90 13.01
N VAL A 431 -20.18 -13.61 13.63
CA VAL A 431 -18.96 -14.41 13.52
C VAL A 431 -19.20 -15.91 13.80
N PRO A 432 -19.99 -16.34 14.82
CA PRO A 432 -20.28 -17.76 15.03
C PRO A 432 -21.05 -18.44 13.89
N ARG A 433 -21.84 -17.69 13.11
CA ARG A 433 -22.53 -18.23 11.92
C ARG A 433 -21.52 -18.48 10.81
N LEU A 434 -20.59 -17.53 10.58
CA LEU A 434 -19.47 -17.70 9.64
C LEU A 434 -18.57 -18.87 10.02
N ALA A 435 -18.23 -19.04 11.29
CA ALA A 435 -17.38 -20.14 11.75
C ALA A 435 -18.01 -21.53 11.49
N ARG A 436 -19.33 -21.62 11.50
CA ARG A 436 -20.04 -22.85 11.12
C ARG A 436 -20.08 -23.06 9.62
N ALA A 437 -20.25 -21.98 8.84
CA ALA A 437 -20.34 -22.05 7.38
C ALA A 437 -18.96 -22.22 6.72
N TYR A 438 -17.93 -21.56 7.26
CA TYR A 438 -16.58 -21.50 6.70
C TYR A 438 -15.51 -21.88 7.75
N PRO A 439 -15.53 -23.14 8.24
CA PRO A 439 -14.72 -23.54 9.40
C PRO A 439 -13.21 -23.49 9.14
N ARG A 440 -12.76 -23.77 7.89
CA ARG A 440 -11.32 -23.75 7.56
C ARG A 440 -10.79 -22.32 7.52
N ALA A 441 -11.53 -21.40 6.92
CA ALA A 441 -11.18 -19.99 6.85
C ALA A 441 -11.11 -19.37 8.25
N MET A 442 -12.12 -19.61 9.09
CA MET A 442 -12.13 -19.09 10.45
C MET A 442 -11.02 -19.69 11.31
N ALA A 443 -10.77 -21.00 11.22
CA ALA A 443 -9.67 -21.64 11.93
C ALA A 443 -8.29 -21.09 11.53
N LEU A 444 -8.09 -20.67 10.28
CA LEU A 444 -6.84 -20.06 9.83
C LEU A 444 -6.59 -18.74 10.57
N VAL A 445 -7.54 -17.82 10.54
CA VAL A 445 -7.38 -16.51 11.19
C VAL A 445 -7.38 -16.61 12.72
N ASP A 446 -8.11 -17.56 13.30
CA ASP A 446 -8.09 -17.82 14.75
C ASP A 446 -6.72 -18.36 15.23
N ARG A 447 -6.09 -19.24 14.44
CA ARG A 447 -4.73 -19.71 14.74
C ARG A 447 -3.71 -18.56 14.65
N ALA A 448 -3.85 -17.69 13.64
CA ALA A 448 -2.98 -16.52 13.51
C ALA A 448 -3.13 -15.56 14.70
N ALA A 449 -4.37 -15.33 15.17
CA ALA A 449 -4.64 -14.54 16.36
C ALA A 449 -4.02 -15.17 17.62
N ALA A 450 -4.26 -16.46 17.84
CA ALA A 450 -3.73 -17.17 19.00
C ALA A 450 -2.20 -17.20 19.02
N GLU A 451 -1.54 -17.27 17.86
CA GLU A 451 -0.07 -17.16 17.76
C GLU A 451 0.40 -15.79 18.19
N GLY A 452 -0.24 -14.71 17.70
CA GLY A 452 0.08 -13.34 18.09
C GLY A 452 -0.16 -13.08 19.59
N GLU A 453 -1.27 -13.56 20.15
CA GLU A 453 -1.57 -13.41 21.59
C GLU A 453 -0.47 -14.01 22.48
N ARG A 454 0.24 -15.03 21.99
CA ARG A 454 1.41 -15.62 22.66
C ARG A 454 2.73 -14.90 22.37
N GLY A 455 2.71 -13.85 21.54
CA GLY A 455 3.91 -13.14 21.11
C GLY A 455 4.67 -13.83 19.99
N GLY A 456 4.06 -14.80 19.32
CA GLY A 456 4.63 -15.51 18.18
C GLY A 456 4.55 -14.72 16.88
N VAL A 457 5.19 -15.27 15.86
CA VAL A 457 5.27 -14.72 14.51
C VAL A 457 4.38 -15.51 13.57
N VAL A 458 3.65 -14.82 12.71
CA VAL A 458 2.84 -15.42 11.65
C VAL A 458 3.39 -15.03 10.29
N SER A 459 3.13 -15.85 9.26
CA SER A 459 3.59 -15.60 7.90
C SER A 459 2.43 -15.55 6.90
N THR A 460 2.61 -14.74 5.86
CA THR A 460 1.75 -14.69 4.67
C THR A 460 1.93 -15.95 3.82
N LEU A 461 1.16 -16.06 2.75
CA LEU A 461 1.19 -17.20 1.82
C LEU A 461 2.58 -17.45 1.21
N LEU A 462 3.32 -16.38 0.88
CA LEU A 462 4.65 -16.48 0.27
C LEU A 462 5.81 -16.34 1.28
N GLY A 463 5.52 -16.23 2.58
CA GLY A 463 6.55 -16.31 3.63
C GLY A 463 7.05 -14.96 4.16
N ARG A 464 6.37 -13.82 3.85
CA ARG A 464 6.59 -12.58 4.59
C ARG A 464 6.10 -12.79 6.02
N SER A 465 6.92 -12.43 7.00
CA SER A 465 6.56 -12.65 8.40
C SER A 465 6.24 -11.35 9.14
N SER A 466 5.34 -11.46 10.12
CA SER A 466 5.00 -10.37 11.00
C SER A 466 6.22 -9.96 11.86
N PRO A 467 6.31 -8.69 12.28
CA PRO A 467 7.28 -8.31 13.28
C PRO A 467 7.04 -9.05 14.60
N LEU A 468 8.06 -9.09 15.44
CA LEU A 468 7.90 -9.50 16.84
C LEU A 468 7.12 -8.41 17.61
N PRO A 469 6.42 -8.76 18.69
CA PRO A 469 5.78 -7.78 19.55
C PRO A 469 6.79 -6.73 20.05
N PRO A 470 6.37 -5.48 20.25
CA PRO A 470 7.24 -4.43 20.75
C PRO A 470 7.65 -4.69 22.19
N SER A 471 8.73 -4.07 22.64
CA SER A 471 9.25 -4.21 24.01
C SER A 471 8.22 -3.88 25.09
N GLU A 472 7.32 -2.94 24.83
CA GLU A 472 6.23 -2.58 25.74
C GLU A 472 5.23 -3.74 25.94
N TRP A 473 4.96 -4.52 24.90
CA TRP A 473 4.15 -5.74 25.00
C TRP A 473 4.81 -6.73 25.98
N HIS A 474 6.09 -7.02 25.80
CA HIS A 474 6.85 -7.92 26.68
C HIS A 474 6.89 -7.43 28.13
N ALA A 475 7.13 -6.13 28.34
CA ALA A 475 7.11 -5.52 29.65
C ALA A 475 5.75 -5.64 30.34
N THR A 476 4.65 -5.48 29.58
CA THR A 476 3.29 -5.62 30.10
C THR A 476 2.98 -7.07 30.48
N GLN A 477 3.35 -8.06 29.65
CA GLN A 477 3.18 -9.48 29.96
C GLN A 477 4.02 -9.91 31.18
N SER A 478 5.29 -9.47 31.23
CA SER A 478 6.18 -9.76 32.33
C SER A 478 5.67 -9.19 33.65
N ARG A 479 5.11 -7.97 33.67
CA ARG A 479 4.52 -7.38 34.88
C ARG A 479 3.33 -8.19 35.40
N ALA A 480 2.45 -8.60 34.50
CA ALA A 480 1.28 -9.40 34.86
C ALA A 480 1.62 -10.84 35.37
N SER A 481 2.84 -11.30 35.06
CA SER A 481 3.33 -12.62 35.50
C SER A 481 4.05 -12.57 36.86
N GLN A 482 4.21 -11.39 37.48
CA GLN A 482 4.84 -11.27 38.81
C GLN A 482 3.88 -11.67 39.91
N PRO A 483 4.37 -12.21 41.04
CA PRO A 483 3.52 -12.60 42.17
C PRO A 483 2.67 -11.47 42.77
N GLU A 484 3.17 -10.22 42.66
CA GLU A 484 2.53 -9.00 43.14
C GLU A 484 1.62 -8.33 42.12
N ALA A 485 1.39 -8.97 40.96
CA ALA A 485 0.59 -8.39 39.90
C ALA A 485 -0.86 -8.10 40.35
N SER A 486 -1.33 -6.92 40.06
CA SER A 486 -2.70 -6.52 40.34
C SER A 486 -3.69 -7.10 39.31
N PRO A 487 -4.98 -7.25 39.65
CA PRO A 487 -6.01 -7.59 38.66
C PRO A 487 -6.10 -6.60 37.50
N ALA A 488 -5.64 -5.36 37.69
CA ALA A 488 -5.53 -4.36 36.62
C ALA A 488 -4.39 -4.68 35.64
N ASP A 489 -3.22 -5.11 36.16
CA ASP A 489 -2.08 -5.52 35.31
C ASP A 489 -2.45 -6.73 34.44
N GLU A 490 -3.12 -7.74 35.04
CA GLU A 490 -3.59 -8.88 34.26
C GLU A 490 -4.62 -8.50 33.19
N ARG A 491 -5.58 -7.60 33.49
CA ARG A 491 -6.55 -7.14 32.50
C ARG A 491 -5.84 -6.41 31.35
N ARG A 492 -4.87 -5.55 31.68
CA ARG A 492 -4.06 -4.82 30.69
C ARG A 492 -3.27 -5.80 29.82
N ALA A 493 -2.59 -6.78 30.41
CA ALA A 493 -1.83 -7.79 29.69
C ALA A 493 -2.72 -8.58 28.71
N ARG A 494 -3.89 -9.04 29.16
CA ARG A 494 -4.87 -9.69 28.29
C ARG A 494 -5.39 -8.79 27.18
N SER A 495 -5.58 -7.49 27.44
CA SER A 495 -6.00 -6.52 26.40
C SER A 495 -4.94 -6.34 25.34
N VAL A 496 -3.68 -6.12 25.75
CA VAL A 496 -2.53 -5.93 24.85
C VAL A 496 -2.23 -7.21 24.05
N ALA A 497 -2.34 -8.39 24.66
CA ALA A 497 -2.21 -9.67 23.97
C ALA A 497 -3.28 -9.83 22.88
N ARG A 498 -4.55 -9.57 23.18
CA ARG A 498 -5.65 -9.62 22.20
C ARG A 498 -5.48 -8.59 21.07
N GLU A 499 -4.96 -7.42 21.37
CA GLU A 499 -4.66 -6.41 20.36
C GLU A 499 -3.60 -6.91 19.37
N TRP A 500 -2.52 -7.51 19.88
CA TRP A 500 -1.49 -8.13 19.04
C TRP A 500 -2.04 -9.33 18.26
N GLY A 501 -2.93 -10.12 18.86
CA GLY A 501 -3.65 -11.19 18.17
C GLY A 501 -4.52 -10.67 17.02
N ARG A 502 -5.20 -9.52 17.18
CA ARG A 502 -5.92 -8.87 16.07
C ARG A 502 -4.98 -8.43 14.97
N PHE A 503 -3.82 -7.88 15.32
CA PHE A 503 -2.80 -7.50 14.34
C PHE A 503 -2.33 -8.71 13.53
N THR A 504 -1.94 -9.82 14.15
CA THR A 504 -1.46 -11.03 13.45
C THR A 504 -2.55 -11.71 12.65
N ARG A 505 -3.79 -11.71 13.14
CA ARG A 505 -4.99 -12.19 12.43
C ARG A 505 -5.16 -11.47 11.08
N ASN A 506 -5.10 -10.15 11.12
CA ASN A 506 -5.20 -9.31 9.92
C ASN A 506 -3.97 -9.45 9.02
N PHE A 507 -2.79 -9.55 9.61
CA PHE A 507 -1.50 -9.63 8.90
C PHE A 507 -1.47 -10.72 7.84
N VAL A 508 -1.91 -11.94 8.19
CA VAL A 508 -1.83 -13.09 7.28
C VAL A 508 -2.69 -12.90 6.03
N VAL A 509 -3.90 -12.36 6.17
CA VAL A 509 -4.83 -12.15 5.06
C VAL A 509 -4.41 -10.94 4.24
N GLN A 510 -4.20 -9.80 4.89
CA GLN A 510 -3.85 -8.55 4.24
C GLN A 510 -2.52 -8.64 3.50
N GLY A 511 -1.52 -9.30 4.11
CA GLY A 511 -0.22 -9.50 3.47
C GLY A 511 -0.30 -10.43 2.27
N SER A 512 -1.05 -11.52 2.36
CA SER A 512 -1.24 -12.43 1.21
C SER A 512 -2.07 -11.78 0.09
N ALA A 513 -2.98 -10.86 0.41
CA ALA A 513 -3.67 -10.04 -0.58
C ALA A 513 -2.70 -9.07 -1.29
N ALA A 514 -1.76 -8.47 -0.55
CA ALA A 514 -0.70 -7.65 -1.15
C ALA A 514 0.21 -8.48 -2.07
N GLU A 515 0.55 -9.72 -1.70
CA GLU A 515 1.31 -10.64 -2.54
C GLU A 515 0.56 -10.99 -3.84
N TRP A 516 -0.76 -11.19 -3.78
CA TRP A 516 -1.59 -11.40 -4.96
C TRP A 516 -1.55 -10.17 -5.88
N ALA A 517 -1.74 -8.96 -5.33
CA ALA A 517 -1.71 -7.72 -6.09
C ALA A 517 -0.35 -7.48 -6.77
N LEU A 518 0.76 -7.80 -6.10
CA LEU A 518 2.10 -7.76 -6.69
C LEU A 518 2.25 -8.73 -7.87
N CYS A 519 1.77 -9.97 -7.72
CA CYS A 519 1.79 -10.96 -8.81
C CYS A 519 0.92 -10.52 -9.99
N TRP A 520 -0.26 -9.95 -9.72
CA TRP A 520 -1.15 -9.38 -10.73
C TRP A 520 -0.47 -8.27 -11.52
N MET A 521 0.06 -7.25 -10.83
CA MET A 521 0.73 -6.12 -11.47
C MET A 521 2.00 -6.56 -12.24
N ALA A 522 2.78 -7.51 -11.71
CA ALA A 522 3.98 -8.02 -12.38
C ALA A 522 3.64 -8.75 -13.69
N ALA A 523 2.59 -9.60 -13.67
CA ALA A 523 2.10 -10.27 -14.85
C ALA A 523 1.55 -9.28 -15.89
N LEU A 524 0.75 -8.30 -15.44
CA LEU A 524 0.20 -7.25 -16.28
C LEU A 524 1.31 -6.40 -16.92
N ARG A 525 2.29 -5.97 -16.14
CA ARG A 525 3.45 -5.20 -16.64
C ARG A 525 4.13 -5.90 -17.82
N THR A 526 4.28 -7.21 -17.74
CA THR A 526 4.90 -8.01 -18.81
C THR A 526 4.00 -8.08 -20.05
N ARG A 527 2.69 -8.29 -19.87
CA ARG A 527 1.70 -8.33 -20.96
C ARG A 527 1.61 -6.99 -21.69
N LEU A 528 1.56 -5.87 -20.96
CA LEU A 528 1.54 -4.53 -21.55
C LEU A 528 2.78 -4.25 -22.42
N ALA A 529 3.96 -4.75 -22.00
CA ALA A 529 5.17 -4.65 -22.82
C ALA A 529 5.07 -5.48 -24.12
N THR A 530 4.42 -6.65 -24.07
CA THR A 530 4.17 -7.49 -25.25
C THR A 530 3.18 -6.81 -26.22
N ILE A 531 2.09 -6.26 -25.70
CA ILE A 531 1.10 -5.49 -26.49
C ILE A 531 1.78 -4.28 -27.17
N ALA A 532 2.62 -3.54 -26.42
CA ALA A 532 3.38 -2.42 -26.98
C ALA A 532 4.29 -2.83 -28.14
N ALA A 533 4.96 -3.99 -28.02
CA ALA A 533 5.84 -4.50 -29.07
C ALA A 533 5.07 -4.99 -30.31
N ALA A 534 3.88 -5.57 -30.13
CA ALA A 534 3.03 -6.07 -31.21
C ALA A 534 2.16 -4.98 -31.87
N GLY A 535 1.71 -3.99 -31.10
CA GLY A 535 0.71 -3.00 -31.53
C GLY A 535 1.24 -1.93 -32.50
N GLY A 536 2.56 -1.83 -32.69
CA GLY A 536 3.15 -0.84 -33.62
C GLY A 536 2.78 -1.06 -35.09
N GLU A 537 2.38 -2.25 -35.47
CA GLU A 537 2.00 -2.59 -36.85
C GLU A 537 0.48 -2.69 -37.07
N ALA A 538 -0.30 -3.06 -36.04
CA ALA A 538 -1.72 -3.37 -36.17
C ALA A 538 -2.68 -2.22 -35.82
N ALA A 539 -2.28 -1.32 -34.90
CA ALA A 539 -3.18 -0.31 -34.31
C ALA A 539 -3.26 1.04 -35.10
N GLY A 540 -2.54 1.18 -36.22
CA GLY A 540 -2.42 2.47 -36.92
C GLY A 540 -1.57 3.50 -36.13
N PRO A 541 -1.55 4.78 -36.57
CA PRO A 541 -0.69 5.79 -35.96
C PRO A 541 -1.18 6.15 -34.54
N ILE A 542 -0.40 5.78 -33.54
CA ILE A 542 -0.65 6.14 -32.12
C ILE A 542 -0.27 7.62 -31.91
N ILE A 543 -1.20 8.42 -31.37
CA ILE A 543 -0.93 9.78 -30.90
C ILE A 543 -0.05 9.68 -29.66
N PRO A 544 1.15 10.29 -29.63
CA PRO A 544 2.01 10.19 -28.45
C PRO A 544 1.42 10.91 -27.24
N ALA A 545 1.70 10.39 -26.04
CA ALA A 545 1.48 11.03 -24.75
C ALA A 545 2.84 11.46 -24.12
N PRO A 546 3.49 12.54 -24.59
CA PRO A 546 4.88 12.87 -24.24
C PRO A 546 5.10 13.07 -22.74
N ALA A 547 4.07 13.51 -22.02
CA ALA A 547 4.13 13.71 -20.57
C ALA A 547 4.34 12.40 -19.78
N SER A 548 4.11 11.23 -20.40
CA SER A 548 4.38 9.90 -19.80
C SER A 548 5.85 9.48 -19.94
N GLY A 549 6.68 10.28 -20.59
CA GLY A 549 8.11 10.01 -20.80
C GLY A 549 8.41 9.06 -21.96
N PRO A 550 9.70 8.95 -22.36
CA PRO A 550 10.12 8.33 -23.62
C PRO A 550 9.82 6.82 -23.70
N VAL A 551 9.72 6.13 -22.56
CA VAL A 551 9.36 4.70 -22.53
C VAL A 551 7.88 4.48 -22.79
N PHE A 552 7.01 5.40 -22.34
CA PHE A 552 5.57 5.17 -22.23
C PHE A 552 4.74 6.02 -23.18
N GLU A 553 5.33 6.99 -23.86
CA GLU A 553 4.59 7.95 -24.71
C GLU A 553 3.75 7.32 -25.83
N ARG A 554 4.04 6.07 -26.23
CA ARG A 554 3.32 5.32 -27.28
C ARG A 554 2.85 3.94 -26.85
N ALA A 555 3.08 3.55 -25.60
CA ALA A 555 2.85 2.21 -25.08
C ALA A 555 1.81 2.22 -23.94
N PRO A 556 0.91 1.23 -23.86
CA PRO A 556 0.04 1.06 -22.69
C PRO A 556 0.89 0.83 -21.44
N HIS A 557 0.53 1.50 -20.33
CA HIS A 557 1.32 1.44 -19.11
C HIS A 557 0.48 1.72 -17.85
N LEU A 558 0.90 1.15 -16.72
CA LEU A 558 0.31 1.46 -15.41
C LEU A 558 0.61 2.91 -15.03
N VAL A 559 -0.38 3.62 -14.51
CA VAL A 559 -0.26 5.03 -14.05
C VAL A 559 -0.70 5.22 -12.61
N TYR A 560 -1.42 4.26 -12.03
CA TYR A 560 -1.93 4.35 -10.67
C TYR A 560 -2.14 2.97 -10.05
N PHE A 561 -1.91 2.89 -8.73
CA PHE A 561 -2.20 1.75 -7.90
C PHE A 561 -2.72 2.20 -6.53
N LEU A 562 -3.86 1.65 -6.11
CA LEU A 562 -4.49 1.94 -4.82
C LEU A 562 -5.02 0.62 -4.23
N HIS A 563 -4.23 -0.02 -3.36
CA HIS A 563 -4.56 -1.26 -2.65
C HIS A 563 -4.87 -2.47 -3.54
N ASP A 564 -6.04 -2.51 -4.13
CA ASP A 564 -6.61 -3.54 -5.01
C ASP A 564 -7.13 -2.96 -6.34
N GLU A 565 -6.96 -1.66 -6.55
CA GLU A 565 -7.35 -0.93 -7.76
C GLU A 565 -6.11 -0.50 -8.56
N ILE A 566 -6.15 -0.68 -9.87
CA ILE A 566 -5.13 -0.20 -10.81
C ILE A 566 -5.76 0.67 -11.90
N ILE A 567 -4.96 1.57 -12.46
CA ILE A 567 -5.29 2.30 -13.70
C ILE A 567 -4.18 2.09 -14.72
N VAL A 568 -4.57 1.64 -15.90
CA VAL A 568 -3.71 1.59 -17.09
C VAL A 568 -4.10 2.70 -18.03
N HIS A 569 -3.13 3.52 -18.44
CA HIS A 569 -3.29 4.52 -19.48
C HIS A 569 -2.86 3.89 -20.81
N THR A 570 -3.74 3.86 -21.79
CA THR A 570 -3.55 3.14 -23.06
C THR A 570 -4.03 3.94 -24.26
N PRO A 571 -3.37 3.83 -25.43
CA PRO A 571 -3.96 4.27 -26.66
C PRO A 571 -5.35 3.66 -26.86
N ARG A 572 -6.33 4.45 -27.28
CA ARG A 572 -7.74 4.01 -27.43
C ARG A 572 -7.88 2.76 -28.32
N ALA A 573 -7.05 2.65 -29.36
CA ALA A 573 -7.06 1.51 -30.27
C ALA A 573 -6.64 0.18 -29.62
N LEU A 574 -5.97 0.22 -28.45
CA LEU A 574 -5.51 -0.97 -27.71
C LEU A 574 -6.35 -1.23 -26.46
N ALA A 575 -7.44 -0.49 -26.23
CA ALA A 575 -8.20 -0.54 -24.99
C ALA A 575 -8.75 -1.92 -24.67
N ASP A 576 -9.39 -2.60 -25.66
CA ASP A 576 -9.99 -3.93 -25.47
C ASP A 576 -8.91 -5.00 -25.20
N GLU A 577 -7.78 -4.94 -25.90
CA GLU A 577 -6.64 -5.84 -25.68
C GLU A 577 -6.02 -5.66 -24.30
N VAL A 578 -5.91 -4.41 -23.85
CA VAL A 578 -5.41 -4.08 -22.51
C VAL A 578 -6.41 -4.52 -21.45
N ALA A 579 -7.71 -4.33 -21.63
CA ALA A 579 -8.73 -4.80 -20.71
C ALA A 579 -8.67 -6.33 -20.52
N ALA A 580 -8.58 -7.07 -21.63
CA ALA A 580 -8.39 -8.52 -21.59
C ALA A 580 -7.10 -8.93 -20.88
N ALA A 581 -5.98 -8.21 -21.12
CA ALA A 581 -4.71 -8.46 -20.45
C ALA A 581 -4.77 -8.23 -18.94
N VAL A 582 -5.55 -7.25 -18.47
CA VAL A 582 -5.79 -6.96 -17.06
C VAL A 582 -6.50 -8.12 -16.38
N GLU A 583 -7.59 -8.64 -16.98
CA GLU A 583 -8.35 -9.79 -16.47
C GLU A 583 -7.51 -11.08 -16.48
N GLU A 584 -6.83 -11.37 -17.57
CA GLU A 584 -5.97 -12.55 -17.69
C GLU A 584 -4.81 -12.54 -16.70
N ALA A 585 -4.24 -11.37 -16.40
CA ALA A 585 -3.19 -11.23 -15.40
C ALA A 585 -3.73 -11.53 -13.99
N ALA A 586 -4.96 -11.09 -13.65
CA ALA A 586 -5.60 -11.36 -12.37
C ALA A 586 -5.91 -12.86 -12.19
N MET A 587 -6.48 -13.50 -13.22
CA MET A 587 -6.68 -14.95 -13.24
C MET A 587 -5.37 -15.71 -13.12
N GLY A 588 -4.32 -15.23 -13.81
CA GLY A 588 -2.96 -15.78 -13.73
C GLY A 588 -2.38 -15.71 -12.32
N ALA A 589 -2.53 -14.59 -11.63
CA ALA A 589 -2.09 -14.42 -10.24
C ALA A 589 -2.83 -15.38 -9.30
N GLY A 590 -4.14 -15.54 -9.46
CA GLY A 590 -4.93 -16.51 -8.71
C GLY A 590 -4.43 -17.95 -8.90
N ARG A 591 -4.21 -18.38 -10.15
CA ARG A 591 -3.67 -19.72 -10.45
C ARG A 591 -2.23 -19.90 -9.92
N LEU A 592 -1.40 -18.86 -10.02
CA LEU A 592 -0.02 -18.91 -9.52
C LEU A 592 0.04 -19.14 -8.00
N LEU A 593 -0.87 -18.54 -7.24
CA LEU A 593 -0.86 -18.59 -5.78
C LEU A 593 -1.66 -19.78 -5.21
N PHE A 594 -2.76 -20.15 -5.83
CA PHE A 594 -3.70 -21.13 -5.28
C PHE A 594 -3.79 -22.43 -6.11
N GLY A 595 -3.09 -22.51 -7.24
CA GLY A 595 -3.11 -23.68 -8.14
C GLY A 595 -4.50 -23.91 -8.71
N ASP A 596 -4.96 -25.17 -8.66
CA ASP A 596 -6.27 -25.61 -9.16
C ASP A 596 -7.41 -25.40 -8.15
N PHE A 597 -7.15 -24.77 -7.00
CA PHE A 597 -8.22 -24.48 -6.05
C PHE A 597 -9.21 -23.46 -6.64
N PRO A 598 -10.55 -23.73 -6.60
CA PRO A 598 -11.54 -22.99 -7.36
C PRO A 598 -11.94 -21.66 -6.72
N VAL A 599 -10.96 -20.80 -6.41
CA VAL A 599 -11.17 -19.42 -5.98
C VAL A 599 -11.06 -18.49 -7.18
N GLU A 600 -12.02 -17.57 -7.33
CA GLU A 600 -12.08 -16.60 -8.41
C GLU A 600 -11.68 -15.20 -7.91
N PHE A 601 -11.06 -14.43 -8.79
CA PHE A 601 -10.67 -13.03 -8.56
C PHE A 601 -11.25 -12.14 -9.67
N PRO A 602 -12.58 -11.93 -9.68
CA PRO A 602 -13.22 -11.07 -10.65
C PRO A 602 -12.83 -9.62 -10.43
N LEU A 603 -12.76 -8.86 -11.51
CA LEU A 603 -12.47 -7.46 -11.52
C LEU A 603 -13.73 -6.64 -11.82
N ASP A 604 -13.92 -5.55 -11.11
CA ASP A 604 -14.79 -4.46 -11.55
C ASP A 604 -13.97 -3.61 -12.52
N LEU A 605 -14.24 -3.75 -13.83
CA LEU A 605 -13.42 -3.18 -14.89
C LEU A 605 -14.21 -2.20 -15.74
N ALA A 606 -13.66 -1.01 -15.95
CA ALA A 606 -14.23 0.01 -16.81
C ALA A 606 -13.16 0.60 -17.76
N VAL A 607 -13.58 0.85 -19.01
CA VAL A 607 -12.79 1.60 -20.01
C VAL A 607 -13.42 2.98 -20.15
N VAL A 608 -12.72 4.02 -19.67
CA VAL A 608 -13.29 5.36 -19.51
C VAL A 608 -12.29 6.45 -19.87
N ASP A 609 -12.80 7.64 -20.24
CA ASP A 609 -11.96 8.79 -20.52
C ASP A 609 -11.62 9.59 -19.26
N SER A 610 -12.40 9.43 -18.19
CA SER A 610 -12.15 10.03 -16.88
C SER A 610 -12.39 9.01 -15.78
N TYR A 611 -11.53 9.01 -14.78
CA TYR A 611 -11.59 8.09 -13.64
C TYR A 611 -12.91 8.21 -12.85
N ALA A 612 -13.52 9.41 -12.81
CA ALA A 612 -14.82 9.57 -12.16
C ALA A 612 -15.95 8.74 -12.80
N LEU A 613 -15.81 8.32 -14.06
CA LEU A 613 -16.78 7.51 -14.78
C LEU A 613 -16.66 6.00 -14.48
N ALA A 614 -15.60 5.58 -13.82
CA ALA A 614 -15.42 4.17 -13.45
C ALA A 614 -16.32 3.73 -12.29
N ASP A 615 -16.79 4.66 -11.47
CA ASP A 615 -17.71 4.41 -10.34
C ASP A 615 -19.22 4.55 -10.74
N ALA A 616 -19.55 4.79 -12.03
CA ALA A 616 -20.89 5.15 -12.49
C ALA A 616 -21.76 3.92 -12.87
#